data_b5ed49880425a82e91f6a3702e56955c
#
_entry.id   b5ed49880425a82e91f6a3702e56955c
#
_cell.length_a   1.000
_cell.length_b   1.000
_cell.length_c   1.000
_cell.angle_alpha   90.00
_cell.angle_beta   90.00
_cell.angle_gamma   90.00
#
_symmetry.space_group_name_H-M   'P 1'
#
loop_
_entity.id
_entity.type
_entity.pdbx_description
1 polymer ?
#
loop_
_entity_poly.entity_id
_entity_poly.type
_entity_poly.pdbx_seq_one_letter_code
_entity_poly.pdbx_strand_id
1 'polypeptide(L)'
;MTTSARSPDLLERHRDLRRLREMALGFGIGSVLFGAGAACAITSAATNLINVLYAVGAVFFTFAAGVQLFTALDHRPQDERVGLHKAIRNPDLMSAAIQLVGTVYFNAMTIRALLDANYASIWTPDVLGSMAFLISSGIAWYPIARERRHALVSLESRAICWANLAGSIFFALSAWGAELLAPGVYRSIYWDNAGTLLGAIGFLVASVLLWPERTSDAT
;
A
#
# COMPACT_ATOMS: atom_id res chain seq x y z
N MET A 1 38.48 -26.29 -11.28
CA MET A 1 37.11 -25.66 -11.34
C MET A 1 36.79 -25.17 -9.93
N THR A 2 37.10 -23.89 -9.67
CA THR A 2 36.79 -23.24 -8.39
C THR A 2 35.38 -22.67 -8.50
N THR A 3 34.41 -23.35 -7.91
CA THR A 3 33.07 -22.79 -7.65
C THR A 3 33.25 -21.61 -6.69
N SER A 4 33.23 -20.39 -7.25
CA SER A 4 33.17 -19.15 -6.47
C SER A 4 31.87 -19.18 -5.65
N ALA A 5 31.99 -19.56 -4.37
CA ALA A 5 30.90 -19.36 -3.40
C ALA A 5 30.66 -17.84 -3.32
N ARG A 6 29.55 -17.36 -3.89
CA ARG A 6 29.09 -15.99 -3.68
C ARG A 6 29.02 -15.77 -2.18
N SER A 7 29.63 -14.68 -1.69
CA SER A 7 29.58 -14.35 -0.27
C SER A 7 28.13 -14.27 0.20
N PRO A 8 27.77 -14.71 1.43
CA PRO A 8 26.41 -14.63 1.97
C PRO A 8 25.79 -13.23 1.83
N ASP A 9 26.57 -12.18 2.03
CA ASP A 9 26.15 -10.77 1.88
C ASP A 9 25.65 -10.43 0.46
N LEU A 10 26.25 -10.95 -0.59
CA LEU A 10 25.83 -10.67 -1.96
C LEU A 10 24.48 -11.32 -2.26
N LEU A 11 24.23 -12.53 -1.76
CA LEU A 11 22.96 -13.22 -1.95
C LEU A 11 21.82 -12.51 -1.19
N GLU A 12 22.08 -12.04 0.01
CA GLU A 12 21.13 -11.28 0.81
C GLU A 12 20.78 -9.95 0.14
N ARG A 13 21.77 -9.18 -0.29
CA ARG A 13 21.58 -7.93 -1.03
C ARG A 13 20.75 -8.13 -2.32
N HIS A 14 21.02 -9.20 -3.09
CA HIS A 14 20.24 -9.50 -4.29
C HIS A 14 18.78 -9.83 -3.96
N ARG A 15 18.53 -10.55 -2.87
CA ARG A 15 17.18 -10.87 -2.41
C ARG A 15 16.41 -9.61 -2.02
N ASP A 16 17.05 -8.71 -1.28
CA ASP A 16 16.43 -7.46 -0.83
C ASP A 16 16.12 -6.52 -1.98
N LEU A 17 17.02 -6.36 -2.94
CA LEU A 17 16.78 -5.58 -4.15
C LEU A 17 15.64 -6.15 -5.00
N ARG A 18 15.52 -7.48 -5.07
CA ARG A 18 14.40 -8.13 -5.76
C ARG A 18 13.08 -7.83 -5.07
N ARG A 19 13.03 -7.96 -3.73
CA ARG A 19 11.82 -7.66 -2.94
C ARG A 19 11.39 -6.19 -3.06
N LEU A 20 12.34 -5.26 -3.03
CA LEU A 20 12.05 -3.85 -3.26
C LEU A 20 11.42 -3.61 -4.64
N ARG A 21 11.93 -4.26 -5.69
CA ARG A 21 11.34 -4.18 -7.04
C ARG A 21 9.95 -4.81 -7.10
N GLU A 22 9.76 -5.96 -6.48
CA GLU A 22 8.46 -6.65 -6.41
C GLU A 22 7.41 -5.77 -5.68
N MET A 23 7.77 -5.13 -4.56
CA MET A 23 6.92 -4.18 -3.86
C MET A 23 6.62 -2.94 -4.71
N ALA A 24 7.64 -2.32 -5.29
CA ALA A 24 7.49 -1.13 -6.11
C ALA A 24 6.61 -1.41 -7.33
N LEU A 25 6.81 -2.53 -8.03
CA LEU A 25 5.96 -2.93 -9.15
C LEU A 25 4.53 -3.22 -8.72
N GLY A 26 4.34 -4.01 -7.66
CA GLY A 26 3.00 -4.37 -7.21
C GLY A 26 2.20 -3.16 -6.74
N PHE A 27 2.77 -2.31 -5.89
CA PHE A 27 2.11 -1.07 -5.47
C PHE A 27 1.92 -0.09 -6.64
N GLY A 28 2.91 0.02 -7.55
CA GLY A 28 2.83 0.91 -8.71
C GLY A 28 1.74 0.50 -9.68
N ILE A 29 1.69 -0.77 -10.09
CA ILE A 29 0.65 -1.29 -11.00
C ILE A 29 -0.72 -1.16 -10.33
N GLY A 30 -0.84 -1.55 -9.05
CA GLY A 30 -2.08 -1.40 -8.30
C GLY A 30 -2.56 0.06 -8.28
N SER A 31 -1.66 1.00 -8.01
CA SER A 31 -1.97 2.44 -8.00
C SER A 31 -2.41 2.96 -9.36
N VAL A 32 -1.73 2.57 -10.45
CA VAL A 32 -2.14 2.96 -11.82
C VAL A 32 -3.55 2.44 -12.13
N LEU A 33 -3.86 1.20 -11.75
CA LEU A 33 -5.17 0.61 -11.99
C LEU A 33 -6.27 1.29 -11.16
N PHE A 34 -6.02 1.59 -9.87
CA PHE A 34 -6.95 2.37 -9.06
C PHE A 34 -7.15 3.80 -9.60
N GLY A 35 -6.06 4.46 -9.99
CA GLY A 35 -6.13 5.79 -10.61
C GLY A 35 -6.92 5.77 -11.92
N ALA A 36 -6.70 4.77 -12.76
CA ALA A 36 -7.44 4.58 -14.01
C ALA A 36 -8.94 4.30 -13.74
N GLY A 37 -9.25 3.46 -12.76
CA GLY A 37 -10.63 3.20 -12.32
C GLY A 37 -11.34 4.47 -11.86
N ALA A 38 -10.68 5.28 -11.02
CA ALA A 38 -11.21 6.56 -10.55
C ALA A 38 -11.40 7.57 -11.70
N ALA A 39 -10.45 7.67 -12.63
CA ALA A 39 -10.58 8.49 -13.81
C ALA A 39 -11.76 8.05 -14.71
N CYS A 40 -11.95 6.74 -14.88
CA CYS A 40 -13.09 6.17 -15.57
C CYS A 40 -14.40 6.49 -14.84
N ALA A 41 -14.43 6.46 -13.50
CA ALA A 41 -15.61 6.83 -12.71
C ALA A 41 -15.95 8.31 -12.86
N ILE A 42 -14.97 9.20 -12.86
CA ILE A 42 -15.15 10.65 -13.07
C ILE A 42 -15.74 10.93 -14.48
N THR A 43 -15.33 10.15 -15.48
CA THR A 43 -15.79 10.30 -16.87
C THR A 43 -17.04 9.47 -17.19
N SER A 44 -17.68 8.87 -16.19
CA SER A 44 -18.88 8.04 -16.31
C SER A 44 -18.73 6.88 -17.29
N ALA A 45 -17.58 6.22 -17.29
CA ALA A 45 -17.34 5.01 -18.07
C ALA A 45 -18.17 3.82 -17.54
N ALA A 46 -18.18 2.72 -18.28
CA ALA A 46 -18.93 1.53 -17.92
C ALA A 46 -18.51 0.97 -16.55
N THR A 47 -19.48 0.75 -15.66
CA THR A 47 -19.27 0.27 -14.28
C THR A 47 -18.43 -1.01 -14.22
N ASN A 48 -18.66 -1.95 -15.12
CA ASN A 48 -17.87 -3.17 -15.20
C ASN A 48 -16.37 -2.92 -15.41
N LEU A 49 -16.02 -1.96 -16.27
CA LEU A 49 -14.61 -1.60 -16.50
C LEU A 49 -14.00 -1.02 -15.22
N ILE A 50 -14.70 -0.14 -14.53
CA ILE A 50 -14.26 0.46 -13.26
C ILE A 50 -14.02 -0.62 -12.22
N ASN A 51 -14.99 -1.53 -12.02
CA ASN A 51 -14.90 -2.60 -11.04
C ASN A 51 -13.76 -3.59 -11.35
N VAL A 52 -13.52 -3.92 -12.63
CA VAL A 52 -12.40 -4.77 -13.04
C VAL A 52 -11.06 -4.09 -12.77
N LEU A 53 -10.91 -2.81 -13.07
CA LEU A 53 -9.67 -2.06 -12.79
C LEU A 53 -9.37 -2.05 -11.29
N TYR A 54 -10.35 -1.79 -10.45
CA TYR A 54 -10.18 -1.84 -9.00
C TYR A 54 -9.86 -3.25 -8.50
N ALA A 55 -10.55 -4.28 -9.00
CA ALA A 55 -10.31 -5.66 -8.55
C ALA A 55 -8.91 -6.15 -8.91
N VAL A 56 -8.46 -5.90 -10.13
CA VAL A 56 -7.09 -6.27 -10.54
C VAL A 56 -6.07 -5.45 -9.74
N GLY A 57 -6.31 -4.17 -9.54
CA GLY A 57 -5.46 -3.30 -8.73
C GLY A 57 -5.33 -3.78 -7.29
N ALA A 58 -6.43 -4.23 -6.66
CA ALA A 58 -6.44 -4.77 -5.29
C ALA A 58 -5.59 -6.03 -5.15
N VAL A 59 -5.57 -6.91 -6.17
CA VAL A 59 -4.69 -8.10 -6.19
C VAL A 59 -3.22 -7.69 -6.19
N PHE A 60 -2.82 -6.70 -7.01
CA PHE A 60 -1.45 -6.19 -7.02
C PHE A 60 -1.04 -5.54 -5.70
N PHE A 61 -1.94 -4.78 -5.07
CA PHE A 61 -1.70 -4.24 -3.72
C PHE A 61 -1.49 -5.35 -2.69
N THR A 62 -2.29 -6.41 -2.74
CA THR A 62 -2.16 -7.54 -1.80
C THR A 62 -0.86 -8.30 -2.01
N PHE A 63 -0.46 -8.54 -3.26
CA PHE A 63 0.84 -9.12 -3.58
C PHE A 63 1.98 -8.29 -2.98
N ALA A 64 2.01 -6.97 -3.23
CA ALA A 64 3.05 -6.09 -2.73
C ALA A 64 3.08 -6.02 -1.19
N ALA A 65 1.91 -5.92 -0.54
CA ALA A 65 1.80 -5.92 0.92
C ALA A 65 2.25 -7.26 1.53
N GLY A 66 2.01 -8.37 0.83
CA GLY A 66 2.54 -9.69 1.20
C GLY A 66 4.07 -9.72 1.18
N VAL A 67 4.69 -9.24 0.09
CA VAL A 67 6.16 -9.12 -0.02
C VAL A 67 6.71 -8.20 1.08
N GLN A 68 6.03 -7.08 1.35
CA GLN A 68 6.40 -6.15 2.42
C GLN A 68 6.40 -6.83 3.79
N LEU A 69 5.35 -7.59 4.12
CA LEU A 69 5.25 -8.32 5.38
C LEU A 69 6.35 -9.37 5.51
N PHE A 70 6.61 -10.17 4.46
CA PHE A 70 7.70 -11.16 4.46
C PHE A 70 9.05 -10.49 4.65
N THR A 71 9.29 -9.33 4.04
CA THR A 71 10.52 -8.56 4.22
C THR A 71 10.66 -8.10 5.66
N ALA A 72 9.60 -7.54 6.26
CA ALA A 72 9.61 -7.12 7.66
C ALA A 72 9.82 -8.29 8.63
N LEU A 73 9.31 -9.48 8.31
CA LEU A 73 9.52 -10.69 9.10
C LEU A 73 10.97 -11.17 9.06
N ASP A 74 11.62 -11.13 7.90
CA ASP A 74 13.00 -11.59 7.70
C ASP A 74 14.02 -10.66 8.37
N HIS A 75 13.78 -9.34 8.33
CA HIS A 75 14.67 -8.33 8.89
C HIS A 75 14.53 -8.13 10.41
N ARG A 76 13.68 -8.93 11.08
CA ARG A 76 13.57 -8.85 12.54
C ARG A 76 14.86 -9.31 13.24
N PRO A 77 15.33 -8.56 14.25
CA PRO A 77 16.42 -9.00 15.13
C PRO A 77 16.12 -10.37 15.73
N GLN A 78 17.17 -11.19 15.91
CA GLN A 78 16.98 -12.56 16.40
C GLN A 78 16.35 -12.62 17.80
N ASP A 79 16.63 -11.64 18.65
CA ASP A 79 16.03 -11.49 19.98
C ASP A 79 14.56 -11.10 19.95
N GLU A 80 14.07 -10.51 18.84
CA GLU A 80 12.66 -10.18 18.62
C GLU A 80 11.86 -11.32 17.97
N ARG A 81 12.54 -12.37 17.47
CA ARG A 81 11.86 -13.53 16.85
C ARG A 81 11.12 -14.40 17.86
N VAL A 82 11.43 -14.24 19.13
CA VAL A 82 10.83 -15.01 20.25
C VAL A 82 9.84 -14.14 21.00
N GLY A 83 8.54 -14.27 20.68
CA GLY A 83 7.43 -13.72 21.42
C GLY A 83 6.57 -12.68 20.68
N LEU A 84 5.26 -12.92 20.70
CA LEU A 84 4.24 -12.04 20.09
C LEU A 84 4.32 -10.59 20.62
N HIS A 85 4.65 -10.42 21.90
CA HIS A 85 4.73 -9.09 22.53
C HIS A 85 5.83 -8.21 21.93
N LYS A 86 6.99 -8.79 21.55
CA LYS A 86 8.06 -8.03 20.89
C LYS A 86 7.72 -7.74 19.42
N ALA A 87 7.05 -8.68 18.74
CA ALA A 87 6.62 -8.49 17.37
C ALA A 87 5.63 -7.30 17.24
N ILE A 88 4.69 -7.15 18.18
CA ILE A 88 3.71 -6.03 18.20
C ILE A 88 4.40 -4.67 18.43
N ARG A 89 5.59 -4.64 19.01
CA ARG A 89 6.34 -3.40 19.26
C ARG A 89 7.23 -2.97 18.09
N ASN A 90 7.39 -3.83 17.08
CA ASN A 90 8.15 -3.50 15.87
C ASN A 90 7.24 -2.74 14.90
N PRO A 91 7.49 -1.43 14.64
CA PRO A 91 6.62 -0.60 13.82
C PRO A 91 6.57 -1.06 12.36
N ASP A 92 7.68 -1.57 11.80
CA ASP A 92 7.73 -2.01 10.42
C ASP A 92 6.87 -3.26 10.21
N LEU A 93 6.96 -4.21 11.14
CA LEU A 93 6.14 -5.41 11.11
C LEU A 93 4.66 -5.10 11.31
N MET A 94 4.33 -4.23 12.28
CA MET A 94 2.94 -3.84 12.54
C MET A 94 2.34 -3.08 11.38
N SER A 95 3.08 -2.12 10.83
CA SER A 95 2.66 -1.38 9.64
C SER A 95 2.39 -2.35 8.47
N ALA A 96 3.34 -3.24 8.15
CA ALA A 96 3.19 -4.20 7.05
C ALA A 96 2.00 -5.17 7.26
N ALA A 97 1.81 -5.66 8.47
CA ALA A 97 0.69 -6.56 8.78
C ALA A 97 -0.67 -5.86 8.63
N ILE A 98 -0.81 -4.64 9.16
CA ILE A 98 -2.03 -3.85 9.04
C ILE A 98 -2.28 -3.44 7.58
N GLN A 99 -1.22 -3.10 6.84
CA GLN A 99 -1.30 -2.82 5.40
C GLN A 99 -1.88 -4.02 4.64
N LEU A 100 -1.38 -5.23 4.89
CA LEU A 100 -1.89 -6.44 4.26
C LEU A 100 -3.37 -6.68 4.60
N VAL A 101 -3.78 -6.48 5.86
CA VAL A 101 -5.20 -6.57 6.26
C VAL A 101 -6.04 -5.57 5.46
N GLY A 102 -5.56 -4.34 5.28
CA GLY A 102 -6.24 -3.33 4.47
C GLY A 102 -6.44 -3.78 3.02
N THR A 103 -5.40 -4.37 2.40
CA THR A 103 -5.52 -4.87 1.02
C THR A 103 -6.51 -6.02 0.89
N VAL A 104 -6.62 -6.90 1.90
CA VAL A 104 -7.63 -7.97 1.93
C VAL A 104 -9.03 -7.39 1.97
N TYR A 105 -9.28 -6.34 2.74
CA TYR A 105 -10.55 -5.63 2.74
C TYR A 105 -10.87 -5.00 1.37
N PHE A 106 -9.89 -4.40 0.69
CA PHE A 106 -10.11 -3.88 -0.67
C PHE A 106 -10.41 -5.00 -1.67
N ASN A 107 -9.78 -6.18 -1.57
CA ASN A 107 -10.18 -7.32 -2.39
C ASN A 107 -11.64 -7.73 -2.10
N ALA A 108 -12.02 -7.79 -0.82
CA ALA A 108 -13.40 -8.11 -0.45
C ALA A 108 -14.40 -7.09 -1.02
N MET A 109 -14.08 -5.80 -0.97
CA MET A 109 -14.88 -4.71 -1.54
C MET A 109 -15.02 -4.87 -3.06
N THR A 110 -13.90 -5.00 -3.78
CA THR A 110 -13.90 -5.06 -5.25
C THR A 110 -14.56 -6.32 -5.80
N ILE A 111 -14.37 -7.48 -5.14
CA ILE A 111 -15.06 -8.73 -5.52
C ILE A 111 -16.57 -8.57 -5.33
N ARG A 112 -17.01 -7.97 -4.23
CA ARG A 112 -18.45 -7.73 -4.00
C ARG A 112 -19.04 -6.75 -4.99
N ALA A 113 -18.28 -5.72 -5.39
CA ALA A 113 -18.69 -4.80 -6.44
C ALA A 113 -18.83 -5.49 -7.81
N LEU A 114 -17.95 -6.45 -8.15
CA LEU A 114 -18.05 -7.26 -9.36
C LEU A 114 -19.25 -8.22 -9.35
N LEU A 115 -19.68 -8.66 -8.16
CA LEU A 115 -20.81 -9.57 -7.98
C LEU A 115 -22.15 -8.84 -7.76
N ASP A 116 -22.21 -7.53 -8.02
CA ASP A 116 -23.39 -6.68 -7.81
C ASP A 116 -24.01 -6.84 -6.42
N ALA A 117 -23.16 -7.01 -5.39
CA ALA A 117 -23.61 -7.17 -4.01
C ALA A 117 -24.26 -5.88 -3.50
N ASN A 118 -25.04 -6.00 -2.40
CA ASN A 118 -25.67 -4.83 -1.80
C ASN A 118 -24.61 -3.81 -1.32
N TYR A 119 -24.97 -2.53 -1.38
CA TYR A 119 -24.06 -1.42 -1.13
C TYR A 119 -23.35 -1.49 0.23
N ALA A 120 -24.05 -1.81 1.30
CA ALA A 120 -23.46 -1.90 2.64
C ALA A 120 -22.35 -2.96 2.71
N SER A 121 -22.49 -4.05 1.98
CA SER A 121 -21.47 -5.10 1.90
C SER A 121 -20.24 -4.69 1.08
N ILE A 122 -20.36 -3.69 0.20
CA ILE A 122 -19.26 -3.12 -0.57
C ILE A 122 -18.58 -2.02 0.27
N TRP A 123 -19.35 -1.07 0.80
CA TRP A 123 -18.83 0.09 1.52
C TRP A 123 -18.13 -0.25 2.84
N THR A 124 -18.64 -1.21 3.60
CA THR A 124 -18.03 -1.58 4.89
C THR A 124 -16.57 -2.05 4.74
N PRO A 125 -16.22 -3.00 3.82
CA PRO A 125 -14.82 -3.35 3.62
C PRO A 125 -13.98 -2.20 3.05
N ASP A 126 -14.55 -1.29 2.25
CA ASP A 126 -13.84 -0.11 1.77
C ASP A 126 -13.39 0.79 2.93
N VAL A 127 -14.30 1.12 3.85
CA VAL A 127 -13.97 1.89 5.07
C VAL A 127 -12.91 1.18 5.90
N LEU A 128 -13.07 -0.12 6.17
CA LEU A 128 -12.12 -0.88 6.98
C LEU A 128 -10.74 -0.96 6.32
N GLY A 129 -10.69 -1.14 5.00
CA GLY A 129 -9.45 -1.12 4.22
C GLY A 129 -8.76 0.24 4.27
N SER A 130 -9.50 1.31 4.05
CA SER A 130 -9.00 2.69 4.10
C SER A 130 -8.49 3.07 5.49
N MET A 131 -9.19 2.67 6.56
CA MET A 131 -8.75 2.88 7.93
C MET A 131 -7.48 2.08 8.25
N ALA A 132 -7.39 0.83 7.79
CA ALA A 132 -6.19 0.02 7.96
C ALA A 132 -4.98 0.67 7.26
N PHE A 133 -5.13 1.20 6.05
CA PHE A 133 -4.08 1.93 5.35
C PHE A 133 -3.66 3.19 6.11
N LEU A 134 -4.61 3.95 6.63
CA LEU A 134 -4.32 5.15 7.42
C LEU A 134 -3.55 4.83 8.71
N ILE A 135 -3.97 3.79 9.43
CA ILE A 135 -3.29 3.33 10.64
C ILE A 135 -1.89 2.82 10.30
N SER A 136 -1.74 1.98 9.29
CA SER A 136 -0.46 1.45 8.82
C SER A 136 0.52 2.58 8.47
N SER A 137 0.08 3.51 7.62
CA SER A 137 0.92 4.65 7.21
C SER A 137 1.26 5.57 8.37
N GLY A 138 0.37 5.75 9.33
CA GLY A 138 0.61 6.51 10.56
C GLY A 138 1.68 5.84 11.44
N ILE A 139 1.64 4.52 11.58
CA ILE A 139 2.65 3.73 12.31
C ILE A 139 4.03 3.87 11.63
N ALA A 140 4.09 3.72 10.30
CA ALA A 140 5.33 3.85 9.55
C ALA A 140 5.90 5.28 9.59
N TRP A 141 5.03 6.29 9.60
CA TRP A 141 5.42 7.70 9.64
C TRP A 141 5.89 8.17 11.04
N TYR A 142 5.33 7.63 12.12
CA TYR A 142 5.55 8.10 13.48
C TYR A 142 7.03 8.09 13.92
N PRO A 143 7.84 7.03 13.70
CA PRO A 143 9.27 7.03 14.02
C PRO A 143 10.03 8.15 13.29
N ILE A 144 9.72 8.36 12.01
CA ILE A 144 10.35 9.37 11.14
C ILE A 144 10.03 10.79 11.61
N ALA A 145 8.79 11.04 12.02
CA ALA A 145 8.36 12.33 12.54
C ALA A 145 9.01 12.68 13.89
N ARG A 146 9.28 11.64 14.70
CA ARG A 146 9.82 11.79 16.04
C ARG A 146 11.34 11.88 16.09
N GLU A 147 12.03 11.50 15.00
CA GLU A 147 13.49 11.52 14.92
C GLU A 147 13.97 12.97 14.89
N ARG A 148 14.52 13.46 16.03
CA ARG A 148 15.09 14.81 16.14
C ARG A 148 16.36 14.99 15.30
N ARG A 149 17.04 13.89 14.93
CA ARG A 149 18.21 13.90 14.06
C ARG A 149 17.79 13.56 12.62
N HIS A 150 17.20 14.53 11.95
CA HIS A 150 16.81 14.43 10.54
C HIS A 150 17.93 13.91 9.60
N ALA A 151 19.18 13.93 10.04
CA ALA A 151 20.34 13.46 9.28
C ALA A 151 20.45 11.93 9.16
N LEU A 152 19.74 11.14 9.97
CA LEU A 152 19.84 9.68 9.98
C LEU A 152 18.82 8.99 9.06
N VAL A 153 17.73 9.67 8.69
CA VAL A 153 16.72 9.15 7.78
C VAL A 153 16.90 9.82 6.42
N SER A 154 17.02 9.02 5.35
CA SER A 154 17.19 9.56 4.01
C SER A 154 15.98 10.39 3.59
N LEU A 155 16.20 11.41 2.76
CA LEU A 155 15.12 12.24 2.19
C LEU A 155 14.11 11.36 1.43
N GLU A 156 14.59 10.33 0.75
CA GLU A 156 13.80 9.37 0.01
C GLU A 156 12.84 8.58 0.93
N SER A 157 13.36 7.99 2.02
CA SER A 157 12.53 7.27 2.99
C SER A 157 11.45 8.16 3.59
N ARG A 158 11.77 9.44 3.86
CA ARG A 158 10.80 10.41 4.34
C ARG A 158 9.73 10.72 3.30
N ALA A 159 10.14 10.90 2.03
CA ALA A 159 9.22 11.18 0.93
C ALA A 159 8.27 10.00 0.70
N ILE A 160 8.78 8.75 0.75
CA ILE A 160 7.95 7.53 0.67
C ILE A 160 6.90 7.52 1.77
N CYS A 161 7.28 7.74 3.03
CA CYS A 161 6.34 7.72 4.16
C CYS A 161 5.29 8.83 4.07
N TRP A 162 5.68 10.05 3.66
CA TRP A 162 4.74 11.14 3.44
C TRP A 162 3.77 10.86 2.29
N ALA A 163 4.26 10.31 1.18
CA ALA A 163 3.43 9.96 0.03
C ALA A 163 2.42 8.85 0.38
N ASN A 164 2.85 7.82 1.12
CA ASN A 164 1.96 6.77 1.61
C ASN A 164 0.91 7.32 2.59
N LEU A 165 1.30 8.18 3.53
CA LEU A 165 0.36 8.78 4.48
C LEU A 165 -0.65 9.67 3.77
N ALA A 166 -0.22 10.53 2.85
CA ALA A 166 -1.09 11.36 2.05
C ALA A 166 -2.07 10.51 1.21
N GLY A 167 -1.56 9.47 0.56
CA GLY A 167 -2.39 8.52 -0.19
C GLY A 167 -3.45 7.85 0.70
N SER A 168 -3.08 7.44 1.90
CA SER A 168 -4.01 6.82 2.86
C SER A 168 -5.07 7.79 3.36
N ILE A 169 -4.72 9.06 3.58
CA ILE A 169 -5.69 10.11 3.95
C ILE A 169 -6.71 10.30 2.83
N PHE A 170 -6.27 10.34 1.57
CA PHE A 170 -7.18 10.50 0.44
C PHE A 170 -8.08 9.27 0.23
N PHE A 171 -7.59 8.04 0.43
CA PHE A 171 -8.46 6.87 0.43
C PHE A 171 -9.49 6.89 1.57
N ALA A 172 -9.11 7.37 2.76
CA ALA A 172 -10.08 7.55 3.86
C ALA A 172 -11.14 8.61 3.53
N LEU A 173 -10.74 9.71 2.85
CA LEU A 173 -11.69 10.72 2.36
C LEU A 173 -12.60 10.17 1.26
N SER A 174 -12.08 9.28 0.39
CA SER A 174 -12.88 8.58 -0.61
C SER A 174 -13.95 7.72 0.06
N ALA A 175 -13.56 6.84 0.98
CA ALA A 175 -14.50 5.97 1.70
C ALA A 175 -15.56 6.76 2.49
N TRP A 176 -15.19 7.92 3.07
CA TRP A 176 -16.13 8.84 3.69
C TRP A 176 -17.09 9.47 2.67
N GLY A 177 -16.60 9.87 1.50
CA GLY A 177 -17.41 10.43 0.42
C GLY A 177 -18.39 9.41 -0.17
N ALA A 178 -17.99 8.15 -0.22
CA ALA A 178 -18.78 7.04 -0.71
C ALA A 178 -19.96 6.66 0.21
N GLU A 179 -20.04 7.16 1.45
CA GLU A 179 -21.13 6.82 2.38
C GLU A 179 -22.50 7.16 1.79
N LEU A 180 -23.41 6.20 1.85
CA LEU A 180 -24.79 6.37 1.40
C LEU A 180 -25.66 6.90 2.53
N LEU A 181 -26.10 8.16 2.43
CA LEU A 181 -26.95 8.82 3.44
C LEU A 181 -28.43 8.44 3.30
N ALA A 182 -28.86 8.16 2.06
CA ALA A 182 -30.19 7.68 1.70
C ALA A 182 -30.10 6.88 0.41
N PRO A 183 -31.11 6.10 0.01
CA PRO A 183 -31.08 5.37 -1.24
C PRO A 183 -30.73 6.27 -2.44
N GLY A 184 -29.58 6.00 -3.07
CA GLY A 184 -29.03 6.75 -4.20
C GLY A 184 -28.40 8.12 -3.85
N VAL A 185 -28.28 8.48 -2.55
CA VAL A 185 -27.70 9.77 -2.11
C VAL A 185 -26.37 9.52 -1.42
N TYR A 186 -25.28 9.69 -2.14
CA TYR A 186 -23.93 9.62 -1.59
C TYR A 186 -23.60 10.88 -0.77
N ARG A 187 -22.79 10.75 0.26
CA ARG A 187 -22.30 11.89 1.03
C ARG A 187 -21.57 12.89 0.14
N SER A 188 -20.66 12.43 -0.70
CA SER A 188 -19.97 13.26 -1.69
C SER A 188 -19.33 12.41 -2.78
N ILE A 189 -19.98 12.27 -3.92
CA ILE A 189 -19.41 11.57 -5.08
C ILE A 189 -18.12 12.22 -5.59
N TYR A 190 -17.96 13.52 -5.34
CA TYR A 190 -16.73 14.24 -5.66
C TYR A 190 -15.55 13.68 -4.83
N TRP A 191 -15.70 13.57 -3.50
CA TRP A 191 -14.65 13.04 -2.64
C TRP A 191 -14.47 11.53 -2.79
N ASP A 192 -15.50 10.79 -3.13
CA ASP A 192 -15.38 9.37 -3.48
C ASP A 192 -14.38 9.19 -4.65
N ASN A 193 -14.62 9.84 -5.76
CA ASN A 193 -13.78 9.69 -6.95
C ASN A 193 -12.44 10.43 -6.83
N ALA A 194 -12.44 11.69 -6.39
CA ALA A 194 -11.22 12.49 -6.26
C ALA A 194 -10.30 11.92 -5.17
N GLY A 195 -10.86 11.44 -4.06
CA GLY A 195 -10.12 10.80 -2.99
C GLY A 195 -9.42 9.54 -3.47
N THR A 196 -10.12 8.66 -4.22
CA THR A 196 -9.51 7.47 -4.82
C THR A 196 -8.38 7.84 -5.79
N LEU A 197 -8.59 8.82 -6.66
CA LEU A 197 -7.58 9.26 -7.63
C LEU A 197 -6.34 9.83 -6.93
N LEU A 198 -6.51 10.75 -5.99
CA LEU A 198 -5.41 11.37 -5.24
C LEU A 198 -4.70 10.35 -4.35
N GLY A 199 -5.44 9.43 -3.75
CA GLY A 199 -4.91 8.32 -2.99
C GLY A 199 -4.00 7.43 -3.85
N ALA A 200 -4.48 7.06 -5.04
CA ALA A 200 -3.72 6.29 -6.00
C ALA A 200 -2.44 7.02 -6.46
N ILE A 201 -2.51 8.34 -6.70
CA ILE A 201 -1.32 9.15 -7.02
C ILE A 201 -0.31 9.13 -5.87
N GLY A 202 -0.75 9.27 -4.62
CA GLY A 202 0.13 9.22 -3.45
C GLY A 202 0.89 7.89 -3.37
N PHE A 203 0.19 6.75 -3.49
CA PHE A 203 0.83 5.42 -3.50
C PHE A 203 1.70 5.19 -4.73
N LEU A 204 1.34 5.73 -5.90
CA LEU A 204 2.18 5.66 -7.09
C LEU A 204 3.51 6.41 -6.88
N VAL A 205 3.47 7.62 -6.33
CA VAL A 205 4.67 8.38 -5.99
C VAL A 205 5.54 7.60 -5.01
N ALA A 206 4.95 7.04 -3.96
CA ALA A 206 5.69 6.22 -3.00
C ALA A 206 6.33 5.00 -3.66
N SER A 207 5.63 4.33 -4.59
CA SER A 207 6.15 3.15 -5.28
C SER A 207 7.29 3.48 -6.25
N VAL A 208 7.21 4.62 -6.93
CA VAL A 208 8.31 5.11 -7.80
C VAL A 208 9.55 5.42 -6.99
N LEU A 209 9.39 6.10 -5.84
CA LEU A 209 10.50 6.39 -4.92
C LEU A 209 11.07 5.12 -4.26
N LEU A 210 10.26 4.08 -4.09
CA LEU A 210 10.72 2.79 -3.55
C LEU A 210 11.57 1.98 -4.55
N TRP A 211 11.57 2.37 -5.84
CA TRP A 211 12.34 1.65 -6.85
C TRP A 211 13.83 1.79 -6.58
N PRO A 212 14.56 0.66 -6.37
CA PRO A 212 15.98 0.74 -6.07
C PRO A 212 16.74 1.29 -7.26
N GLU A 213 17.42 2.43 -7.07
CA GLU A 213 18.35 2.93 -8.06
C GLU A 213 19.42 1.88 -8.37
N ARG A 214 19.78 1.76 -9.64
CA ARG A 214 21.01 1.04 -10.01
C ARG A 214 22.16 1.86 -9.42
N THR A 215 22.69 1.44 -8.26
CA THR A 215 24.03 1.86 -7.91
C THR A 215 24.88 1.43 -9.10
N SER A 216 25.36 2.38 -9.84
CA SER A 216 26.39 2.18 -10.84
C SER A 216 27.61 1.63 -10.09
N ASP A 217 27.72 0.31 -10.02
CA ASP A 217 28.99 -0.34 -9.77
C ASP A 217 29.83 -0.07 -11.04
N ALA A 218 30.22 1.20 -11.16
CA ALA A 218 31.17 1.66 -12.14
C ALA A 218 32.52 1.74 -11.45
N THR A 219 33.38 0.84 -11.90
CA THR A 219 34.85 0.82 -11.81
C THR A 219 35.44 0.25 -10.56
#